data_7afd122d7d2e6ddb0ef823e764006a64
#
_entry.id   7afd122d7d2e6ddb0ef823e764006a64
#
_cell.length_a   1.000
_cell.length_b   1.000
_cell.length_c   1.000
_cell.angle_alpha   90.00
_cell.angle_beta   90.00
_cell.angle_gamma   90.00
#
_symmetry.space_group_name_H-M   'P 1'
#
loop_
_entity.id
_entity.type
_entity.pdbx_description
1 polymer ?
#
loop_
_entity_poly.entity_id
_entity_poly.type
_entity_poly.pdbx_seq_one_letter_code
_entity_poly.pdbx_strand_id
1 'polypeptide(L)'
;MQTKLYVGNLSYTVTSEDLKTLFSGHGTVIEAKAMEGKGFGFVEMSSQAETETAKKELDGFDFKGRKLKVDLARPPKNNSDGRRSR
;
A
#
# COMPACT_ATOMS: atom_id res chain seq x y z
N MET A 1 -3.73 -11.16 10.45
CA MET A 1 -3.71 -11.08 8.99
C MET A 1 -3.45 -9.66 8.54
N GLN A 2 -2.72 -9.51 7.47
CA GLN A 2 -2.35 -8.20 6.97
C GLN A 2 -3.22 -7.84 5.78
N THR A 3 -4.03 -6.82 5.93
CA THR A 3 -4.86 -6.32 4.83
C THR A 3 -4.54 -4.88 4.47
N LYS A 4 -3.52 -4.31 5.10
CA LYS A 4 -3.15 -2.93 4.85
C LYS A 4 -1.81 -2.87 4.13
N LEU A 5 -1.73 -2.02 3.13
CA LEU A 5 -0.52 -1.87 2.32
C LEU A 5 0.07 -0.49 2.48
N TYR A 6 1.38 -0.44 2.53
CA TYR A 6 2.12 0.80 2.44
C TYR A 6 2.48 1.04 0.97
N VAL A 7 2.21 2.22 0.48
CA VAL A 7 2.52 2.59 -0.90
C VAL A 7 3.44 3.79 -0.88
N GLY A 8 4.65 3.60 -1.35
CA GLY A 8 5.65 4.65 -1.33
C GLY A 8 6.04 5.08 -2.73
N ASN A 9 6.93 6.05 -2.80
CA ASN A 9 7.43 6.62 -4.04
C ASN A 9 6.30 7.17 -4.90
N LEU A 10 5.32 7.79 -4.26
CA LEU A 10 4.20 8.40 -4.97
C LEU A 10 4.59 9.77 -5.50
N SER A 11 4.04 10.11 -6.67
CA SER A 11 4.07 11.49 -7.11
C SER A 11 3.31 12.35 -6.10
N TYR A 12 3.77 13.56 -5.87
CA TYR A 12 3.11 14.45 -4.92
C TYR A 12 1.71 14.86 -5.37
N THR A 13 1.36 14.57 -6.62
CA THR A 13 0.03 14.88 -7.13
C THR A 13 -0.96 13.73 -6.93
N VAL A 14 -0.50 12.58 -6.44
CA VAL A 14 -1.37 11.44 -6.20
C VAL A 14 -2.25 11.72 -4.99
N THR A 15 -3.55 11.46 -5.15
CA THR A 15 -4.52 11.68 -4.09
C THR A 15 -5.00 10.34 -3.55
N SER A 16 -5.75 10.40 -2.44
CA SER A 16 -6.36 9.20 -1.88
C SER A 16 -7.28 8.53 -2.89
N GLU A 17 -8.00 9.33 -3.66
CA GLU A 17 -8.91 8.80 -4.67
C GLU A 17 -8.14 8.09 -5.78
N ASP A 18 -6.97 8.62 -6.14
CA ASP A 18 -6.13 7.96 -7.14
C ASP A 18 -5.71 6.58 -6.66
N LEU A 19 -5.32 6.47 -5.41
CA LEU A 19 -4.94 5.17 -4.85
C LEU A 19 -6.12 4.22 -4.82
N LYS A 20 -7.28 4.72 -4.41
CA LYS A 20 -8.48 3.88 -4.36
C LYS A 20 -8.80 3.34 -5.74
N THR A 21 -8.76 4.18 -6.75
CA THR A 21 -9.06 3.76 -8.11
C THR A 21 -8.05 2.73 -8.60
N LEU A 22 -6.78 2.99 -8.35
CA LEU A 22 -5.72 2.09 -8.81
C LEU A 22 -5.85 0.72 -8.16
N PHE A 23 -6.03 0.69 -6.84
CA PHE A 23 -6.07 -0.58 -6.13
C PHE A 23 -7.40 -1.31 -6.31
N SER A 24 -8.49 -0.60 -6.63
CA SER A 24 -9.76 -1.29 -6.84
C SER A 24 -9.75 -2.16 -8.07
N GLY A 25 -8.81 -2.00 -8.97
CA GLY A 25 -8.65 -2.91 -10.09
C GLY A 25 -8.09 -4.26 -9.69
N HIS A 26 -7.63 -4.41 -8.44
CA HIS A 26 -7.02 -5.64 -7.96
C HIS A 26 -7.73 -6.23 -6.77
N GLY A 27 -8.88 -5.67 -6.41
CA GLY A 27 -9.67 -6.16 -5.30
C GLY A 27 -10.52 -5.05 -4.71
N THR A 28 -11.22 -5.37 -3.65
CA THR A 28 -12.09 -4.39 -2.98
C THR A 28 -11.25 -3.55 -2.01
N VAL A 29 -11.27 -2.24 -2.21
CA VAL A 29 -10.56 -1.32 -1.34
C VAL A 29 -11.50 -0.87 -0.23
N ILE A 30 -11.11 -1.10 1.01
CA ILE A 30 -11.87 -0.63 2.16
C ILE A 30 -11.52 0.82 2.45
N GLU A 31 -10.23 1.13 2.40
CA GLU A 31 -9.80 2.48 2.68
C GLU A 31 -8.52 2.77 1.90
N ALA A 32 -8.39 3.99 1.43
CA ALA A 32 -7.16 4.43 0.78
C ALA A 32 -6.85 5.83 1.27
N LYS A 33 -5.59 6.08 1.61
CA LYS A 33 -5.19 7.37 2.10
C LYS A 33 -3.81 7.72 1.57
N ALA A 34 -3.73 8.81 0.82
CA ALA A 34 -2.46 9.33 0.34
C ALA A 34 -2.04 10.49 1.24
N MET A 35 -0.81 10.45 1.70
CA MET A 35 -0.25 11.58 2.46
C MET A 35 0.26 12.59 1.45
N GLU A 36 -0.59 13.56 1.15
CA GLU A 36 -0.28 14.55 0.11
C GLU A 36 0.96 15.33 0.48
N GLY A 37 1.82 15.51 -0.50
CA GLY A 37 3.05 16.23 -0.28
C GLY A 37 4.15 15.42 0.38
N LYS A 38 3.87 14.16 0.71
CA LYS A 38 4.85 13.31 1.39
C LYS A 38 5.34 12.16 0.54
N GLY A 39 4.65 11.84 -0.54
CA GLY A 39 5.10 10.80 -1.45
C GLY A 39 4.81 9.38 -0.99
N PHE A 40 3.90 9.19 -0.05
CA PHE A 40 3.51 7.85 0.36
C PHE A 40 2.07 7.85 0.83
N GLY A 41 1.52 6.66 0.99
CA GLY A 41 0.16 6.50 1.48
C GLY A 41 -0.08 5.07 1.93
N PHE A 42 -1.34 4.79 2.27
CA PHE A 42 -1.76 3.47 2.74
C PHE A 42 -3.05 3.08 2.06
N VAL A 43 -3.21 1.78 1.82
CA VAL A 43 -4.43 1.23 1.24
C VAL A 43 -4.80 -0.01 2.03
N GLU A 44 -6.06 -0.12 2.41
CA GLU A 44 -6.57 -1.31 3.07
C GLU A 44 -7.52 -2.05 2.15
N MET A 45 -7.27 -3.35 1.96
CA MET A 45 -8.09 -4.19 1.11
C MET A 45 -9.02 -5.04 1.96
N SER A 46 -10.02 -5.66 1.33
CA SER A 46 -11.05 -6.39 2.06
C SER A 46 -10.58 -7.76 2.52
N SER A 47 -9.54 -8.32 1.92
CA SER A 47 -9.06 -9.64 2.32
C SER A 47 -7.56 -9.71 2.14
N GLN A 48 -6.95 -10.69 2.81
CA GLN A 48 -5.51 -10.90 2.70
C GLN A 48 -5.12 -11.31 1.27
N ALA A 49 -5.95 -12.13 0.63
CA ALA A 49 -5.65 -12.56 -0.73
C ALA A 49 -5.60 -11.37 -1.68
N GLU A 50 -6.55 -10.44 -1.55
CA GLU A 50 -6.54 -9.24 -2.37
C GLU A 50 -5.37 -8.35 -2.05
N THR A 51 -5.02 -8.28 -0.77
CA THR A 51 -3.87 -7.49 -0.34
C THR A 51 -2.58 -7.99 -0.99
N GLU A 52 -2.39 -9.29 -0.97
CA GLU A 52 -1.18 -9.88 -1.55
C GLU A 52 -1.18 -9.73 -3.07
N THR A 53 -2.33 -9.90 -3.70
CA THR A 53 -2.43 -9.71 -5.15
C THR A 53 -2.09 -8.27 -5.53
N ALA A 54 -2.65 -7.31 -4.81
CA ALA A 54 -2.40 -5.91 -5.10
C ALA A 54 -0.92 -5.58 -4.90
N LYS A 55 -0.32 -6.10 -3.83
CA LYS A 55 1.09 -5.89 -3.58
C LYS A 55 1.93 -6.42 -4.74
N LYS A 56 1.64 -7.64 -5.15
CA LYS A 56 2.41 -8.29 -6.20
C LYS A 56 2.28 -7.56 -7.53
N GLU A 57 1.06 -7.12 -7.86
CA GLU A 57 0.80 -6.51 -9.15
C GLU A 57 1.25 -5.06 -9.21
N LEU A 58 1.20 -4.37 -8.10
CA LEU A 58 1.45 -2.94 -8.12
C LEU A 58 2.83 -2.54 -7.61
N ASP A 59 3.57 -3.47 -7.01
CA ASP A 59 4.94 -3.18 -6.62
C ASP A 59 5.78 -2.99 -7.88
N GLY A 60 6.36 -1.80 -8.03
CA GLY A 60 7.10 -1.47 -9.24
C GLY A 60 6.23 -0.99 -10.40
N PHE A 61 4.94 -0.83 -10.17
CA PHE A 61 4.03 -0.35 -11.21
C PHE A 61 4.30 1.13 -11.50
N ASP A 62 4.36 1.46 -12.78
CA ASP A 62 4.63 2.83 -13.21
C ASP A 62 3.34 3.64 -13.15
N PHE A 63 3.26 4.57 -12.20
CA PHE A 63 2.06 5.36 -11.98
C PHE A 63 2.45 6.83 -11.90
N LYS A 64 1.89 7.62 -12.79
CA LYS A 64 2.15 9.05 -12.88
C LYS A 64 3.65 9.36 -12.96
N GLY A 65 4.37 8.52 -13.71
CA GLY A 65 5.78 8.74 -13.97
C GLY A 65 6.71 8.22 -12.89
N ARG A 66 6.20 7.55 -11.88
CA ARG A 66 7.04 6.99 -10.82
C ARG A 66 6.66 5.55 -10.57
N LYS A 67 7.66 4.73 -10.26
CA LYS A 67 7.40 3.34 -9.94
C LYS A 67 7.02 3.24 -8.47
N LEU A 68 5.85 2.68 -8.23
CA LEU A 68 5.35 2.55 -6.88
C LEU A 68 6.13 1.53 -6.09
N LYS A 69 6.28 1.79 -4.81
CA LYS A 69 6.82 0.81 -3.88
C LYS A 69 5.69 0.36 -2.97
N VAL A 70 5.27 -0.88 -3.13
CA VAL A 70 4.13 -1.42 -2.37
C VAL A 70 4.63 -2.50 -1.45
N ASP A 71 4.29 -2.40 -0.18
CA ASP A 71 4.70 -3.38 0.81
C ASP A 71 3.59 -3.52 1.84
N LEU A 72 3.67 -4.57 2.64
CA LEU A 72 2.70 -4.74 3.71
C LEU A 72 2.95 -3.72 4.80
N ALA A 73 1.87 -3.06 5.23
CA ALA A 73 1.97 -2.11 6.33
C ALA A 73 1.80 -2.87 7.63
N ARG A 74 2.83 -2.90 8.42
CA ARG A 74 2.82 -3.68 9.67
C ARG A 74 2.56 -2.77 10.85
N PRO A 75 1.96 -3.32 11.91
CA PRO A 75 1.81 -2.53 13.12
C PRO A 75 3.18 -2.12 13.66
N PRO A 76 3.30 -0.95 14.22
CA PRO A 76 4.60 -0.48 14.68
C PRO A 76 5.22 -1.33 15.75
N LYS A 77 4.44 -2.02 16.54
CA LYS A 77 5.02 -2.84 17.52
C LYS A 77 5.45 -4.15 16.94
N ASN A 78 5.76 -4.51 16.74
CA ASN A 78 6.16 -5.79 16.38
C ASN A 78 7.38 -6.26 16.35
N ASN A 79 7.15 -5.92 16.76
CA ASN A 79 8.02 -6.16 16.72
C ASN A 79 8.68 -6.73 16.87
N SER A 80 8.59 -6.89 17.06
CA SER A 80 9.15 -7.41 17.27
C SER A 80 9.63 -8.04 17.17
N ASP A 81 9.62 -8.38 17.29
CA ASP A 81 9.95 -9.01 17.30
C ASP A 81 10.64 -9.39 17.17
N GLY A 82 10.72 -9.58 17.23
CA GLY A 82 11.27 -10.15 17.28
C GLY A 82 12.08 -10.43 16.84
N ARG A 83 12.01 -10.62 16.83
CA ARG A 83 12.57 -10.94 16.63
C ARG A 83 13.46 -11.10 16.44
N ARG A 84 13.43 -11.42 16.37
CA ARG A 84 14.07 -11.57 16.41
C ARG A 84 14.79 -11.74 16.58
N SER A 85 14.73 -12.07 16.59
CA SER A 85 15.22 -12.26 17.00
C SER A 85 15.84 -12.39 17.18
N ARG A 86 16.08 -12.79 17.37
CA ARG A 86 16.39 -13.02 17.81
C ARG A 86 16.67 -13.10 18.01
#